data_7ac55aed22fc635312d763b88c319054
#
_entry.id   7ac55aed22fc635312d763b88c319054
#
_cell.length_a   1.000
_cell.length_b   1.000
_cell.length_c   1.000
_cell.angle_alpha   90.00
_cell.angle_beta   90.00
_cell.angle_gamma   90.00
#
_symmetry.space_group_name_H-M   'P 1'
#
loop_
_entity.id
_entity.type
_entity.pdbx_description
1 polymer ?
#
loop_
_entity_poly.entity_id
_entity_poly.type
_entity_poly.pdbx_seq_one_letter_code
_entity_poly.pdbx_strand_id
1 'polypeptide(L)'
;MRLKTSLAAVGLAAALVLTGCAGGTGETPDPAGSGAALTIAKPDGAITTESNNPYLGDSSASKYGYGKVLFESLALVNPTGDLGTTPWLAEEVTWNEDYTQLTAKARAGVTWSDGEEFTADDIAFSFNQVLDGKLNDTNALDLKSVTVDGDTVTIDFNSSKFTQQARVLHFQIVPEHIWADIADPNTDPLTGEGQAVGTGPYVLDSWTTESVTLTANPDYWGGELAVPELHYVSYGDNAALTTALATGEADWAQAFIPQIQDAYLSADDANQFLVSPTAGAGTLFLNLQKKPFNDVALRQALAWTIDRQAYVDIAREGASSPVWSVTGLGEVLDSEILPEYQGQDYSVDVEKAKSILEDAGYTWKDEKLIDPDGEAVSFSISVPAGWSDWNTEQALIAEELKEGLGIDVKVDQPDWGGWDAARQEGTFDAIIHWLEDTGNAYGMYTSTMDPKWIVDGKAAFNFGRFDDPAVTEALNTYANASSDEDRQAALAVMQKAFVDNVPAIPLGSHPLLGEFNTRNYVGWPSEDDQYASADPTQPAVVQVLTKLTPAE
;
A
#
# COMPACT_ATOMS: atom_id res chain seq x y z
N MET A 1 -63.17 -1.49 -30.91
CA MET A 1 -63.53 -0.21 -31.54
C MET A 1 -62.24 0.34 -32.17
N ARG A 2 -62.23 0.33 -33.50
CA ARG A 2 -61.06 0.76 -34.32
C ARG A 2 -61.10 2.25 -34.46
N LEU A 3 -59.92 2.93 -34.39
CA LEU A 3 -59.73 4.16 -35.18
C LEU A 3 -58.24 4.25 -35.61
N LYS A 4 -58.08 4.31 -36.93
CA LYS A 4 -56.88 4.65 -37.67
C LYS A 4 -56.89 6.16 -37.94
N THR A 5 -55.67 6.77 -38.02
CA THR A 5 -55.33 7.92 -38.91
C THR A 5 -53.85 8.24 -38.64
N SER A 6 -52.97 8.20 -39.49
CA SER A 6 -52.64 8.68 -40.86
C SER A 6 -51.41 9.56 -40.80
N LEU A 7 -50.42 9.21 -41.59
CA LEU A 7 -49.13 9.89 -41.89
C LEU A 7 -49.33 11.33 -42.40
N ALA A 8 -48.31 12.14 -42.10
CA ALA A 8 -47.86 13.20 -43.01
C ALA A 8 -46.32 13.36 -42.90
N ALA A 9 -45.65 12.97 -43.99
CA ALA A 9 -44.24 13.27 -44.24
C ALA A 9 -44.10 14.66 -44.86
N VAL A 10 -43.18 15.49 -44.34
CA VAL A 10 -42.71 16.68 -45.03
C VAL A 10 -41.20 16.57 -45.16
N GLY A 11 -40.74 16.35 -46.39
CA GLY A 11 -39.36 16.40 -46.76
C GLY A 11 -38.91 17.85 -46.99
N LEU A 12 -37.75 18.20 -46.47
CA LEU A 12 -37.04 19.43 -46.89
C LEU A 12 -35.64 19.02 -47.35
N ALA A 13 -35.44 19.14 -48.68
CA ALA A 13 -34.14 19.03 -49.29
C ALA A 13 -33.39 20.36 -49.12
N ALA A 14 -32.19 20.32 -48.54
CA ALA A 14 -31.27 21.44 -48.59
C ALA A 14 -30.04 21.07 -49.42
N ALA A 15 -29.80 21.83 -50.47
CA ALA A 15 -28.72 21.64 -51.41
C ALA A 15 -27.34 21.99 -50.83
N LEU A 16 -26.37 21.12 -51.07
CA LEU A 16 -24.95 21.38 -50.87
C LEU A 16 -24.44 22.33 -52.00
N VAL A 17 -23.90 23.45 -51.57
CA VAL A 17 -23.06 24.29 -52.45
C VAL A 17 -21.59 24.03 -52.06
N LEU A 18 -20.88 23.28 -52.91
CA LEU A 18 -19.43 23.17 -52.89
C LEU A 18 -18.82 24.48 -53.51
N THR A 19 -18.17 25.26 -52.68
CA THR A 19 -17.18 26.24 -53.16
C THR A 19 -15.81 25.80 -52.68
N GLY A 20 -15.03 25.28 -53.63
CA GLY A 20 -13.61 25.05 -53.44
C GLY A 20 -12.86 26.40 -53.49
N CYS A 21 -12.00 26.60 -52.49
CA CYS A 21 -10.86 27.53 -52.64
C CYS A 21 -9.61 26.76 -52.21
N ALA A 22 -8.77 26.51 -53.20
CA ALA A 22 -7.40 26.09 -52.99
C ALA A 22 -6.58 27.29 -52.51
N GLY A 23 -5.74 27.07 -51.50
CA GLY A 23 -4.69 28.04 -51.23
C GLY A 23 -4.16 27.98 -49.80
N GLY A 24 -2.94 27.50 -49.67
CA GLY A 24 -2.08 27.84 -48.53
C GLY A 24 -1.94 26.78 -47.46
N THR A 25 -0.99 25.88 -47.65
CA THR A 25 -0.33 25.15 -46.59
C THR A 25 0.42 26.16 -45.71
N GLY A 26 -0.25 26.61 -44.66
CA GLY A 26 0.39 27.17 -43.49
C GLY A 26 0.33 26.09 -42.43
N GLU A 27 1.37 25.29 -42.33
CA GLU A 27 1.67 24.58 -41.13
C GLU A 27 1.88 25.64 -40.05
N THR A 28 0.89 25.84 -39.18
CA THR A 28 1.16 26.40 -37.87
C THR A 28 2.07 25.38 -37.18
N PRO A 29 3.24 25.78 -36.66
CA PRO A 29 4.00 24.89 -35.83
C PRO A 29 3.12 24.51 -34.66
N ASP A 30 2.83 23.22 -34.52
CA ASP A 30 2.37 22.66 -33.24
C ASP A 30 3.32 23.19 -32.16
N PRO A 31 2.82 23.73 -31.05
CA PRO A 31 3.72 24.06 -29.96
C PRO A 31 4.41 22.76 -29.54
N ALA A 32 5.74 22.77 -29.66
CA ALA A 32 6.58 21.70 -29.21
C ALA A 32 6.21 21.40 -27.73
N GLY A 33 5.65 20.19 -27.46
CA GLY A 33 5.42 19.75 -26.11
C GLY A 33 4.02 19.23 -25.76
N SER A 34 3.11 18.93 -26.71
CA SER A 34 1.89 18.20 -26.33
C SER A 34 2.15 16.69 -26.26
N GLY A 35 2.82 16.22 -25.20
CA GLY A 35 2.80 14.81 -24.83
C GLY A 35 1.36 14.33 -24.58
N ALA A 36 1.10 13.03 -24.68
CA ALA A 36 -0.20 12.47 -24.30
C ALA A 36 -0.40 12.58 -22.77
N ALA A 37 -1.63 12.83 -22.33
CA ALA A 37 -1.97 12.67 -20.91
C ALA A 37 -1.72 11.22 -20.46
N LEU A 38 -1.43 11.03 -19.17
CA LEU A 38 -1.25 9.71 -18.56
C LEU A 38 -2.41 9.44 -17.59
N THR A 39 -3.15 8.35 -17.81
CA THR A 39 -4.25 7.94 -16.92
C THR A 39 -3.76 6.94 -15.89
N ILE A 40 -3.82 7.35 -14.61
CA ILE A 40 -3.49 6.51 -13.44
C ILE A 40 -4.79 5.99 -12.84
N ALA A 41 -4.89 4.69 -12.64
CA ALA A 41 -6.13 4.04 -12.28
C ALA A 41 -6.03 3.15 -11.03
N LYS A 42 -7.14 3.03 -10.28
CA LYS A 42 -7.26 2.17 -9.08
C LYS A 42 -8.60 1.43 -9.08
N PRO A 43 -8.70 0.27 -8.40
CA PRO A 43 -9.95 -0.51 -8.29
C PRO A 43 -10.75 -0.22 -7.01
N ASP A 44 -10.70 0.98 -6.44
CA ASP A 44 -11.25 1.29 -5.11
C ASP A 44 -12.71 1.78 -5.11
N GLY A 45 -13.35 1.82 -6.30
CA GLY A 45 -14.71 2.29 -6.45
C GLY A 45 -14.86 3.82 -6.43
N ALA A 46 -16.09 4.31 -6.36
CA ALA A 46 -16.38 5.73 -6.49
C ALA A 46 -15.85 6.54 -5.28
N ILE A 47 -15.13 7.61 -5.56
CA ILE A 47 -14.68 8.62 -4.60
C ILE A 47 -15.54 9.86 -4.80
N THR A 48 -16.48 10.10 -3.89
CA THR A 48 -17.58 11.05 -4.08
C THR A 48 -17.38 12.41 -3.41
N THR A 49 -16.30 12.57 -2.64
CA THR A 49 -16.02 13.79 -1.88
C THR A 49 -14.63 14.31 -2.19
N GLU A 50 -14.55 15.56 -2.66
CA GLU A 50 -13.28 16.23 -2.85
C GLU A 50 -12.60 16.51 -1.50
N SER A 51 -11.34 16.16 -1.39
CA SER A 51 -10.47 16.57 -0.31
C SER A 51 -9.01 16.47 -0.77
N ASN A 52 -8.29 17.60 -0.76
CA ASN A 52 -6.90 17.69 -1.21
C ASN A 52 -5.91 17.65 -0.04
N ASN A 53 -6.40 17.45 1.18
CA ASN A 53 -5.59 17.43 2.39
C ASN A 53 -4.74 16.15 2.47
N PRO A 54 -3.38 16.26 2.45
CA PRO A 54 -2.49 15.10 2.42
C PRO A 54 -2.46 14.31 3.74
N TYR A 55 -2.91 14.91 4.84
CA TYR A 55 -2.88 14.29 6.17
C TYR A 55 -4.16 13.51 6.51
N LEU A 56 -5.20 13.61 5.68
CA LEU A 56 -6.43 12.85 5.88
C LEU A 56 -6.38 11.55 5.07
N GLY A 57 -6.33 10.42 5.76
CA GLY A 57 -6.27 9.10 5.12
C GLY A 57 -7.50 8.75 4.28
N ASP A 58 -8.65 9.40 4.53
CA ASP A 58 -9.88 9.25 3.76
C ASP A 58 -10.09 10.35 2.71
N SER A 59 -9.14 11.28 2.54
CA SER A 59 -9.17 12.30 1.50
C SER A 59 -9.15 11.69 0.10
N SER A 60 -9.72 12.40 -0.89
CA SER A 60 -9.59 11.99 -2.29
C SER A 60 -8.12 11.98 -2.74
N ALA A 61 -7.31 12.91 -2.24
CA ALA A 61 -5.88 12.94 -2.52
C ALA A 61 -5.16 11.67 -2.08
N SER A 62 -5.50 11.13 -0.90
CA SER A 62 -4.95 9.87 -0.40
C SER A 62 -5.53 8.65 -1.13
N LYS A 63 -6.86 8.61 -1.34
CA LYS A 63 -7.55 7.49 -2.01
C LYS A 63 -7.15 7.31 -3.46
N TYR A 64 -7.09 8.38 -4.25
CA TYR A 64 -6.57 8.33 -5.62
C TYR A 64 -5.03 8.22 -5.69
N GLY A 65 -4.32 8.69 -4.66
CA GLY A 65 -2.86 8.72 -4.61
C GLY A 65 -2.22 10.02 -5.13
N TYR A 66 -2.99 10.97 -5.67
CA TYR A 66 -2.44 12.20 -6.24
C TYR A 66 -1.86 13.17 -5.19
N GLY A 67 -2.19 13.00 -3.92
CA GLY A 67 -1.60 13.82 -2.86
C GLY A 67 -0.07 13.80 -2.83
N LYS A 68 0.54 12.69 -3.30
CA LYS A 68 2.01 12.53 -3.34
C LYS A 68 2.67 13.28 -4.49
N VAL A 69 1.95 13.59 -5.56
CA VAL A 69 2.44 14.40 -6.68
C VAL A 69 2.14 15.89 -6.52
N LEU A 70 1.31 16.25 -5.54
CA LEU A 70 1.08 17.64 -5.14
C LEU A 70 2.03 18.04 -4.00
N PHE A 71 2.10 17.22 -2.93
CA PHE A 71 2.85 17.49 -1.71
C PHE A 71 4.00 16.51 -1.56
N GLU A 72 5.21 17.02 -1.63
CA GLU A 72 6.40 16.20 -1.52
C GLU A 72 6.88 16.06 -0.06
N SER A 73 7.84 15.17 0.14
CA SER A 73 8.42 14.85 1.45
C SER A 73 9.92 15.11 1.49
N LEU A 74 10.55 14.94 2.66
CA LEU A 74 11.98 15.22 2.83
C LEU A 74 12.86 14.33 1.96
N ALA A 75 12.53 13.05 1.88
CA ALA A 75 13.27 12.07 1.11
C ALA A 75 12.35 10.92 0.68
N LEU A 76 12.73 10.19 -0.35
CA LEU A 76 12.05 8.99 -0.83
C LEU A 76 12.82 7.76 -0.33
N VAL A 77 12.12 6.84 0.32
CA VAL A 77 12.67 5.55 0.70
C VAL A 77 12.17 4.51 -0.30
N ASN A 78 13.07 3.84 -0.97
CA ASN A 78 12.71 2.75 -1.85
C ASN A 78 12.45 1.50 -0.99
N PRO A 79 11.24 0.94 -0.97
CA PRO A 79 10.92 -0.27 -0.21
C PRO A 79 11.51 -1.54 -0.83
N THR A 80 12.09 -1.45 -2.03
CA THR A 80 12.70 -2.58 -2.73
C THR A 80 14.23 -2.58 -2.53
N GLY A 81 14.82 -3.76 -2.32
CA GLY A 81 16.26 -3.90 -2.16
C GLY A 81 16.80 -3.32 -0.84
N ASP A 82 17.92 -2.59 -0.93
CA ASP A 82 18.66 -2.09 0.23
C ASP A 82 17.98 -0.92 0.99
N LEU A 83 16.71 -0.66 0.79
CA LEU A 83 15.95 0.46 1.38
C LEU A 83 16.67 1.81 1.21
N GLY A 84 17.24 2.00 0.03
CA GLY A 84 17.98 3.21 -0.29
C GLY A 84 17.12 4.46 -0.09
N THR A 85 17.70 5.47 0.57
CA THR A 85 17.05 6.77 0.75
C THR A 85 17.55 7.73 -0.33
N THR A 86 16.62 8.28 -1.12
CA THR A 86 16.91 9.33 -2.10
C THR A 86 16.52 10.69 -1.51
N PRO A 87 17.48 11.61 -1.26
CA PRO A 87 17.18 12.97 -0.85
C PRO A 87 16.22 13.68 -1.82
N TRP A 88 15.18 14.36 -1.28
CA TRP A 88 14.14 14.98 -2.11
C TRP A 88 14.00 16.46 -1.76
N LEU A 89 12.99 16.91 -1.00
CA LEU A 89 12.92 18.30 -0.51
C LEU A 89 14.05 18.65 0.47
N ALA A 90 14.59 17.67 1.17
CA ALA A 90 15.88 17.82 1.81
C ALA A 90 16.98 17.38 0.82
N GLU A 91 18.02 18.21 0.60
CA GLU A 91 19.19 17.83 -0.19
C GLU A 91 20.12 16.87 0.57
N GLU A 92 20.03 16.88 1.91
CA GLU A 92 20.74 15.98 2.80
C GLU A 92 19.86 15.67 4.02
N VAL A 93 19.85 14.40 4.44
CA VAL A 93 19.22 13.93 5.69
C VAL A 93 20.23 13.09 6.46
N THR A 94 20.34 13.34 7.76
CA THR A 94 21.29 12.63 8.63
C THR A 94 20.64 12.29 9.96
N TRP A 95 20.70 11.01 10.34
CA TRP A 95 20.30 10.52 11.64
C TRP A 95 21.48 10.49 12.61
N ASN A 96 21.22 10.76 13.90
CA ASN A 96 22.18 10.42 14.95
C ASN A 96 22.22 8.90 15.18
N GLU A 97 23.21 8.44 15.97
CA GLU A 97 23.43 6.99 16.22
C GLU A 97 22.19 6.28 16.83
N ASP A 98 21.41 7.00 17.64
CA ASP A 98 20.26 6.45 18.36
C ASP A 98 18.94 6.63 17.60
N TYR A 99 18.95 7.23 16.41
CA TYR A 99 17.75 7.57 15.63
C TYR A 99 16.73 8.43 16.41
N THR A 100 17.20 9.20 17.39
CA THR A 100 16.38 10.14 18.18
C THR A 100 16.44 11.57 17.67
N GLN A 101 17.28 11.83 16.65
CA GLN A 101 17.41 13.13 16.01
C GLN A 101 17.65 12.96 14.51
N LEU A 102 16.88 13.71 13.72
CA LEU A 102 17.07 13.89 12.28
C LEU A 102 17.53 15.32 12.01
N THR A 103 18.59 15.47 11.22
CA THR A 103 18.97 16.74 10.63
C THR A 103 18.65 16.70 9.14
N ALA A 104 17.90 17.69 8.65
CA ALA A 104 17.49 17.82 7.27
C ALA A 104 17.89 19.20 6.74
N LYS A 105 18.62 19.23 5.61
CA LYS A 105 18.98 20.47 4.93
C LYS A 105 17.99 20.74 3.82
N ALA A 106 17.26 21.87 3.87
CA ALA A 106 16.30 22.26 2.86
C ALA A 106 16.98 22.43 1.48
N ARG A 107 16.36 21.90 0.43
CA ARG A 107 16.86 22.04 -0.93
C ARG A 107 16.70 23.47 -1.42
N ALA A 108 17.80 24.05 -1.90
CA ALA A 108 17.78 25.39 -2.45
C ALA A 108 17.09 25.46 -3.84
N GLY A 109 16.38 26.56 -4.09
CA GLY A 109 15.74 26.84 -5.39
C GLY A 109 14.44 26.11 -5.64
N VAL A 110 13.86 25.49 -4.61
CA VAL A 110 12.49 24.94 -4.67
C VAL A 110 11.48 26.07 -4.48
N THR A 111 10.40 26.06 -5.23
CA THR A 111 9.26 26.98 -5.07
C THR A 111 7.96 26.18 -4.89
N TRP A 112 7.05 26.77 -4.15
CA TRP A 112 5.65 26.34 -4.12
C TRP A 112 4.98 26.61 -5.47
N SER A 113 3.90 25.92 -5.79
CA SER A 113 3.20 26.05 -7.07
C SER A 113 2.52 27.42 -7.28
N ASP A 114 2.45 28.24 -6.27
CA ASP A 114 2.01 29.65 -6.36
C ASP A 114 3.16 30.65 -6.52
N GLY A 115 4.41 30.15 -6.55
CA GLY A 115 5.63 30.93 -6.78
C GLY A 115 6.35 31.42 -5.54
N GLU A 116 5.83 31.18 -4.32
CA GLU A 116 6.54 31.47 -3.07
C GLU A 116 7.74 30.53 -2.89
N GLU A 117 8.79 30.99 -2.19
CA GLU A 117 10.00 30.21 -1.96
C GLU A 117 9.77 29.15 -0.86
N PHE A 118 10.18 27.91 -1.12
CA PHE A 118 10.25 26.86 -0.10
C PHE A 118 11.51 27.01 0.73
N THR A 119 11.37 26.90 2.04
CA THR A 119 12.47 27.11 2.99
C THR A 119 12.49 26.07 4.12
N ALA A 120 13.53 26.12 4.95
CA ALA A 120 13.62 25.33 6.18
C ALA A 120 12.49 25.65 7.17
N ASP A 121 11.94 26.87 7.14
CA ASP A 121 10.82 27.24 8.00
C ASP A 121 9.55 26.46 7.64
N ASP A 122 9.28 26.15 6.37
CA ASP A 122 8.15 25.32 5.94
C ASP A 122 8.29 23.86 6.44
N ILE A 123 9.52 23.32 6.42
CA ILE A 123 9.80 22.01 7.00
C ILE A 123 9.47 22.05 8.51
N ALA A 124 10.02 23.02 9.21
CA ALA A 124 9.81 23.18 10.65
C ALA A 124 8.33 23.42 10.98
N PHE A 125 7.63 24.24 10.20
CA PHE A 125 6.20 24.48 10.33
C PHE A 125 5.41 23.18 10.24
N SER A 126 5.66 22.38 9.22
CA SER A 126 4.94 21.11 9.00
C SER A 126 5.05 20.15 10.19
N PHE A 127 6.26 19.97 10.73
CA PHE A 127 6.48 19.16 11.92
C PHE A 127 5.90 19.82 13.19
N ASN A 128 5.97 21.15 13.31
CA ASN A 128 5.40 21.87 14.44
C ASN A 128 3.86 21.78 14.50
N GLN A 129 3.15 21.58 13.37
CA GLN A 129 1.71 21.30 13.41
C GLN A 129 1.40 20.07 14.28
N VAL A 130 2.24 19.03 14.21
CA VAL A 130 2.12 17.83 15.06
C VAL A 130 2.62 18.11 16.48
N LEU A 131 3.79 18.73 16.63
CA LEU A 131 4.39 19.01 17.94
C LEU A 131 3.48 19.87 18.82
N ASP A 132 2.82 20.88 18.25
CA ASP A 132 1.90 21.78 18.92
C ASP A 132 0.49 21.20 19.12
N GLY A 133 0.25 19.98 18.64
CA GLY A 133 -1.05 19.28 18.73
C GLY A 133 -2.16 19.89 17.86
N LYS A 134 -1.80 20.69 16.85
CA LYS A 134 -2.76 21.20 15.84
C LYS A 134 -3.12 20.11 14.83
N LEU A 135 -2.14 19.30 14.43
CA LEU A 135 -2.33 18.12 13.58
C LEU A 135 -2.16 16.86 14.44
N ASN A 136 -3.04 15.88 14.27
CA ASN A 136 -2.96 14.60 14.94
C ASN A 136 -1.72 13.81 14.47
N ASP A 137 -0.98 13.24 15.41
CA ASP A 137 0.19 12.41 15.10
C ASP A 137 -0.21 11.00 14.60
N THR A 138 -0.75 10.94 13.40
CA THR A 138 -1.14 9.67 12.78
C THR A 138 0.06 8.86 12.26
N ASN A 139 1.23 9.51 12.15
CA ASN A 139 2.48 8.88 11.71
C ASN A 139 3.35 8.39 12.88
N ALA A 140 2.91 8.57 14.13
CA ALA A 140 3.66 8.23 15.34
C ALA A 140 5.06 8.88 15.36
N LEU A 141 5.12 10.17 14.96
CA LEU A 141 6.37 10.94 14.94
C LEU A 141 6.93 11.13 16.34
N ASP A 142 6.06 11.26 17.35
CA ASP A 142 6.46 11.40 18.77
C ASP A 142 7.53 12.48 18.96
N LEU A 143 7.22 13.68 18.47
CA LEU A 143 8.15 14.81 18.40
C LEU A 143 8.46 15.37 19.79
N LYS A 144 9.71 15.79 19.98
CA LYS A 144 10.20 16.45 21.20
C LYS A 144 10.51 17.93 20.96
N SER A 145 11.18 18.25 19.88
CA SER A 145 11.48 19.63 19.47
C SER A 145 11.81 19.72 17.98
N VAL A 146 11.57 20.89 17.41
CA VAL A 146 11.95 21.22 16.03
C VAL A 146 12.65 22.59 16.08
N THR A 147 13.84 22.70 15.49
CA THR A 147 14.63 23.93 15.47
C THR A 147 15.21 24.19 14.09
N VAL A 148 15.34 25.47 13.73
CA VAL A 148 15.91 25.90 12.45
C VAL A 148 17.20 26.68 12.70
N ASP A 149 18.24 26.36 11.93
CA ASP A 149 19.48 27.13 11.85
C ASP A 149 19.88 27.31 10.37
N GLY A 150 19.58 28.48 9.84
CA GLY A 150 19.77 28.81 8.43
C GLY A 150 18.89 27.95 7.52
N ASP A 151 19.48 27.12 6.70
CA ASP A 151 18.79 26.20 5.77
C ASP A 151 18.59 24.78 6.36
N THR A 152 18.91 24.59 7.62
CA THR A 152 18.94 23.27 8.26
C THR A 152 17.90 23.19 9.38
N VAL A 153 17.11 22.11 9.35
CA VAL A 153 16.13 21.77 10.39
C VAL A 153 16.66 20.60 11.20
N THR A 154 16.63 20.74 12.52
CA THR A 154 16.89 19.65 13.45
C THR A 154 15.60 19.25 14.13
N ILE A 155 15.24 17.97 14.01
CA ILE A 155 14.02 17.38 14.56
C ILE A 155 14.43 16.36 15.61
N ASP A 156 14.08 16.61 16.87
CA ASP A 156 14.29 15.70 17.98
C ASP A 156 13.02 14.90 18.26
N PHE A 157 13.18 13.63 18.60
CA PHE A 157 12.11 12.69 18.94
C PHE A 157 12.22 12.25 20.40
N ASN A 158 11.10 11.89 21.03
CA ASN A 158 11.09 11.34 22.39
C ASN A 158 11.58 9.89 22.44
N SER A 159 11.49 9.17 21.31
CA SER A 159 11.90 7.77 21.15
C SER A 159 12.67 7.57 19.84
N SER A 160 13.42 6.49 19.74
CA SER A 160 14.13 6.11 18.52
C SER A 160 13.17 5.94 17.34
N LYS A 161 13.56 6.41 16.15
CA LYS A 161 12.84 6.22 14.89
C LYS A 161 13.47 5.13 14.00
N PHE A 162 14.31 4.28 14.57
CA PHE A 162 14.99 3.20 13.83
C PHE A 162 14.02 2.38 12.97
N THR A 163 12.88 1.98 13.51
CA THR A 163 11.87 1.19 12.80
C THR A 163 10.85 2.01 12.01
N GLN A 164 10.96 3.35 12.03
CA GLN A 164 9.96 4.27 11.47
C GLN A 164 10.59 5.35 10.58
N GLN A 165 11.84 5.15 10.15
CA GLN A 165 12.57 6.15 9.36
C GLN A 165 11.76 6.59 8.12
N ALA A 166 11.20 5.64 7.38
CA ALA A 166 10.40 5.93 6.19
C ALA A 166 9.20 6.81 6.51
N ARG A 167 8.52 6.62 7.63
CA ARG A 167 7.36 7.45 8.03
C ARG A 167 7.75 8.89 8.30
N VAL A 168 8.91 9.11 8.94
CA VAL A 168 9.44 10.45 9.18
C VAL A 168 9.84 11.11 7.86
N LEU A 169 10.57 10.39 7.01
CA LEU A 169 11.08 10.90 5.75
C LEU A 169 9.98 11.16 4.72
N HIS A 170 8.90 10.37 4.74
CA HIS A 170 7.73 10.53 3.86
C HIS A 170 6.67 11.48 4.41
N PHE A 171 6.89 12.09 5.59
CA PHE A 171 5.98 13.11 6.10
C PHE A 171 5.92 14.28 5.13
N GLN A 172 4.73 14.56 4.60
CA GLN A 172 4.52 15.55 3.55
C GLN A 172 4.73 16.95 4.11
N ILE A 173 5.43 17.79 3.36
CA ILE A 173 5.70 19.18 3.74
C ILE A 173 4.65 20.08 3.09
N VAL A 174 4.15 21.03 3.87
CA VAL A 174 3.08 21.95 3.48
C VAL A 174 3.48 23.39 3.68
N PRO A 175 2.96 24.34 2.85
CA PRO A 175 3.35 25.74 2.89
C PRO A 175 2.81 26.45 4.12
N GLU A 176 3.70 27.08 4.92
CA GLU A 176 3.31 27.85 6.11
C GLU A 176 2.33 28.98 5.75
N HIS A 177 2.58 29.70 4.66
CA HIS A 177 1.79 30.87 4.24
C HIS A 177 0.32 30.54 3.89
N ILE A 178 -0.02 29.27 3.62
CA ILE A 178 -1.39 28.78 3.44
C ILE A 178 -1.90 28.13 4.72
N TRP A 179 -1.11 27.21 5.29
CA TRP A 179 -1.58 26.35 6.37
C TRP A 179 -1.66 27.04 7.73
N ALA A 180 -0.98 28.16 7.93
CA ALA A 180 -1.10 28.95 9.16
C ALA A 180 -2.52 29.49 9.40
N ASP A 181 -3.29 29.72 8.33
CA ASP A 181 -4.66 30.24 8.38
C ASP A 181 -5.74 29.13 8.44
N ILE A 182 -5.35 27.83 8.33
CA ILE A 182 -6.28 26.71 8.42
C ILE A 182 -6.68 26.50 9.88
N ALA A 183 -7.97 26.60 10.14
CA ALA A 183 -8.50 26.56 11.52
C ALA A 183 -8.37 25.18 12.17
N ASP A 184 -8.59 24.10 11.42
CA ASP A 184 -8.45 22.73 11.89
C ASP A 184 -7.92 21.83 10.76
N PRO A 185 -6.61 21.57 10.70
CA PRO A 185 -5.98 20.76 9.67
C PRO A 185 -6.41 19.29 9.70
N ASN A 186 -7.06 18.81 10.78
CA ASN A 186 -7.53 17.43 10.87
C ASN A 186 -8.87 17.20 10.16
N THR A 187 -9.55 18.26 9.73
CA THR A 187 -10.89 18.17 9.12
C THR A 187 -11.05 19.04 7.88
N ASP A 188 -10.16 20.00 7.64
CA ASP A 188 -10.23 20.89 6.48
C ASP A 188 -9.93 20.10 5.19
N PRO A 189 -10.85 20.07 4.20
CA PRO A 189 -10.66 19.31 2.97
C PRO A 189 -9.73 19.98 1.96
N LEU A 190 -9.26 21.21 2.18
CA LEU A 190 -8.44 21.99 1.25
C LEU A 190 -9.03 22.10 -0.17
N THR A 191 -10.30 22.47 -0.26
CA THR A 191 -11.03 22.66 -1.53
C THR A 191 -11.22 24.12 -1.91
N GLY A 192 -10.72 25.05 -1.10
CA GLY A 192 -10.71 26.47 -1.42
C GLY A 192 -9.75 26.81 -2.56
N GLU A 193 -10.09 27.84 -3.35
CA GLU A 193 -9.21 28.33 -4.41
C GLU A 193 -7.82 28.69 -3.83
N GLY A 194 -6.75 28.14 -4.41
CA GLY A 194 -5.38 28.37 -3.98
C GLY A 194 -4.97 27.64 -2.71
N GLN A 195 -5.75 26.67 -2.18
CA GLN A 195 -5.37 25.90 -0.98
C GLN A 195 -4.53 24.65 -1.29
N ALA A 196 -4.72 24.04 -2.48
CA ALA A 196 -3.96 22.84 -2.89
C ALA A 196 -2.59 23.23 -3.48
N VAL A 197 -1.83 24.03 -2.72
CA VAL A 197 -0.47 24.49 -3.08
C VAL A 197 0.57 23.53 -2.52
N GLY A 198 1.41 22.98 -3.39
CA GLY A 198 2.49 22.06 -3.05
C GLY A 198 3.76 22.35 -3.83
N THR A 199 4.84 21.64 -3.52
CA THR A 199 6.12 21.74 -4.25
C THR A 199 6.20 20.75 -5.42
N GLY A 200 5.19 19.90 -5.55
CA GLY A 200 5.23 18.72 -6.39
C GLY A 200 5.27 18.99 -7.91
N PRO A 201 5.55 17.93 -8.69
CA PRO A 201 5.65 18.01 -10.14
C PRO A 201 4.33 18.37 -10.85
N TYR A 202 3.20 18.25 -10.16
CA TYR A 202 1.89 18.57 -10.74
C TYR A 202 1.08 19.48 -9.84
N VAL A 203 0.15 20.22 -10.44
CA VAL A 203 -0.81 21.09 -9.78
C VAL A 203 -2.23 20.62 -10.10
N LEU A 204 -3.15 20.78 -9.15
CA LEU A 204 -4.55 20.42 -9.32
C LEU A 204 -5.21 21.37 -10.32
N ASP A 205 -5.76 20.82 -11.41
CA ASP A 205 -6.54 21.56 -12.40
C ASP A 205 -8.04 21.45 -12.11
N SER A 206 -8.54 20.21 -11.99
CA SER A 206 -9.95 19.97 -11.77
C SER A 206 -10.22 18.67 -11.02
N TRP A 207 -11.33 18.65 -10.28
CA TRP A 207 -11.81 17.48 -9.57
C TRP A 207 -13.29 17.23 -9.89
N THR A 208 -13.61 15.96 -10.14
CA THR A 208 -14.98 15.46 -10.30
C THR A 208 -15.14 14.14 -9.53
N THR A 209 -16.36 13.61 -9.43
CA THR A 209 -16.61 12.27 -8.86
C THR A 209 -16.12 11.12 -9.76
N GLU A 210 -15.74 11.40 -10.98
CA GLU A 210 -15.30 10.42 -11.98
C GLU A 210 -13.80 10.43 -12.18
N SER A 211 -13.18 11.61 -12.09
CA SER A 211 -11.73 11.78 -12.31
C SER A 211 -11.18 13.04 -11.66
N VAL A 212 -9.88 13.03 -11.42
CA VAL A 212 -9.09 14.19 -11.00
C VAL A 212 -8.05 14.47 -12.07
N THR A 213 -7.98 15.72 -12.54
CA THR A 213 -7.00 16.17 -13.53
C THR A 213 -5.95 17.02 -12.86
N LEU A 214 -4.69 16.70 -13.12
CA LEU A 214 -3.53 17.48 -12.70
C LEU A 214 -2.73 17.89 -13.93
N THR A 215 -2.23 19.11 -13.94
CA THR A 215 -1.33 19.62 -15.00
C THR A 215 0.10 19.71 -14.50
N ALA A 216 1.06 19.50 -15.38
CA ALA A 216 2.48 19.62 -15.04
C ALA A 216 2.79 21.02 -14.50
N ASN A 217 3.53 21.08 -13.40
CA ASN A 217 4.02 22.31 -12.81
C ASN A 217 5.16 22.88 -13.68
N PRO A 218 4.98 24.01 -14.36
CA PRO A 218 6.00 24.53 -15.29
C PRO A 218 7.26 25.03 -14.57
N ASP A 219 7.14 25.33 -13.27
CA ASP A 219 8.24 25.84 -12.44
C ASP A 219 8.77 24.76 -11.48
N TYR A 220 8.52 23.49 -11.80
CA TYR A 220 8.94 22.38 -10.95
C TYR A 220 10.47 22.34 -10.80
N TRP A 221 10.94 22.31 -9.56
CA TRP A 221 12.35 22.34 -9.21
C TRP A 221 13.16 21.15 -9.78
N GLY A 222 12.51 19.99 -10.00
CA GLY A 222 13.12 18.78 -10.57
C GLY A 222 13.30 18.81 -12.09
N GLY A 223 12.89 19.89 -12.75
CA GLY A 223 13.03 20.10 -14.19
C GLY A 223 11.72 19.92 -14.98
N GLU A 224 11.82 20.01 -16.29
CA GLU A 224 10.69 19.87 -17.21
C GLU A 224 10.16 18.44 -17.22
N LEU A 225 8.82 18.30 -17.14
CA LEU A 225 8.14 17.01 -17.15
C LEU A 225 7.70 16.64 -18.56
N ALA A 226 7.96 15.41 -18.96
CA ALA A 226 7.53 14.90 -20.27
C ALA A 226 6.02 14.66 -20.35
N VAL A 227 5.38 14.31 -19.23
CA VAL A 227 3.93 14.08 -19.14
C VAL A 227 3.24 15.40 -18.79
N PRO A 228 2.46 16.00 -19.69
CA PRO A 228 1.86 17.33 -19.46
C PRO A 228 0.66 17.29 -18.50
N GLU A 229 -0.03 16.15 -18.41
CA GLU A 229 -1.28 16.03 -17.68
C GLU A 229 -1.46 14.61 -17.12
N LEU A 230 -1.93 14.52 -15.88
CA LEU A 230 -2.29 13.26 -15.22
C LEU A 230 -3.79 13.21 -14.97
N HIS A 231 -4.40 12.07 -15.31
CA HIS A 231 -5.79 11.76 -14.97
C HIS A 231 -5.81 10.65 -13.93
N TYR A 232 -6.40 10.89 -12.77
CA TYR A 232 -6.63 9.87 -11.76
C TYR A 232 -8.07 9.39 -11.83
N VAL A 233 -8.28 8.08 -12.05
CA VAL A 233 -9.59 7.45 -12.20
C VAL A 233 -9.72 6.28 -11.24
N SER A 234 -10.91 6.05 -10.68
CA SER A 234 -11.17 4.89 -9.81
C SER A 234 -12.27 4.01 -10.41
N TYR A 235 -11.94 2.75 -10.63
CA TYR A 235 -12.85 1.72 -11.14
C TYR A 235 -13.49 0.93 -10.00
N GLY A 236 -14.62 0.27 -10.28
CA GLY A 236 -15.42 -0.42 -9.26
C GLY A 236 -14.79 -1.71 -8.71
N ASP A 237 -13.91 -2.35 -9.50
CA ASP A 237 -13.24 -3.60 -9.16
C ASP A 237 -12.04 -3.88 -10.09
N ASN A 238 -11.29 -4.95 -9.80
CA ASN A 238 -10.15 -5.39 -10.60
C ASN A 238 -10.53 -5.72 -12.05
N ALA A 239 -11.71 -6.26 -12.32
CA ALA A 239 -12.11 -6.65 -13.67
C ALA A 239 -12.38 -5.44 -14.57
N ALA A 240 -13.00 -4.39 -14.01
CA ALA A 240 -13.22 -3.12 -14.71
C ALA A 240 -11.88 -2.43 -15.01
N LEU A 241 -10.99 -2.38 -14.03
CA LEU A 241 -9.64 -1.83 -14.19
C LEU A 241 -8.81 -2.61 -15.23
N THR A 242 -8.82 -3.96 -15.18
CA THR A 242 -8.14 -4.79 -16.18
C THR A 242 -8.61 -4.48 -17.60
N THR A 243 -9.93 -4.28 -17.77
CA THR A 243 -10.49 -3.91 -19.07
C THR A 243 -9.98 -2.55 -19.53
N ALA A 244 -9.92 -1.56 -18.65
CA ALA A 244 -9.42 -0.22 -18.97
C ALA A 244 -7.94 -0.23 -19.38
N LEU A 245 -7.10 -1.00 -18.66
CA LEU A 245 -5.69 -1.19 -19.01
C LEU A 245 -5.52 -1.89 -20.36
N ALA A 246 -6.23 -2.99 -20.59
CA ALA A 246 -6.13 -3.77 -21.82
C ALA A 246 -6.62 -3.01 -23.06
N THR A 247 -7.58 -2.10 -22.90
CA THR A 247 -8.10 -1.24 -23.99
C THR A 247 -7.32 0.05 -24.17
N GLY A 248 -6.41 0.39 -23.25
CA GLY A 248 -5.66 1.63 -23.25
C GLY A 248 -6.47 2.86 -22.80
N GLU A 249 -7.55 2.64 -22.05
CA GLU A 249 -8.28 3.69 -21.34
C GLU A 249 -7.52 4.13 -20.08
N ALA A 250 -6.81 3.21 -19.44
CA ALA A 250 -5.86 3.47 -18.37
C ALA A 250 -4.43 3.10 -18.83
N ASP A 251 -3.44 3.88 -18.37
CA ASP A 251 -2.03 3.72 -18.75
C ASP A 251 -1.18 3.15 -17.62
N TRP A 252 -1.53 3.42 -16.37
CA TRP A 252 -0.75 3.04 -15.20
C TRP A 252 -1.65 2.70 -14.01
N ALA A 253 -1.38 1.59 -13.36
CA ALA A 253 -2.18 1.11 -12.23
C ALA A 253 -1.37 0.31 -11.21
N GLN A 254 -2.00 0.04 -10.08
CA GLN A 254 -1.63 -0.99 -9.12
C GLN A 254 -2.85 -1.88 -8.90
N ALA A 255 -2.80 -3.11 -9.36
CA ALA A 255 -3.87 -4.09 -9.20
C ALA A 255 -3.35 -5.53 -9.31
N PHE A 256 -4.12 -6.47 -8.78
CA PHE A 256 -3.95 -7.86 -9.15
C PHE A 256 -4.83 -8.19 -10.37
N ILE A 257 -4.20 -8.59 -11.48
CA ILE A 257 -4.87 -8.98 -12.72
C ILE A 257 -4.77 -10.50 -12.88
N PRO A 258 -5.86 -11.25 -12.69
CA PRO A 258 -5.85 -12.69 -12.94
C PRO A 258 -5.49 -12.99 -14.39
N GLN A 259 -4.61 -13.99 -14.60
CA GLN A 259 -4.12 -14.39 -15.92
C GLN A 259 -3.53 -13.20 -16.70
N ILE A 260 -2.70 -12.39 -16.01
CA ILE A 260 -2.16 -11.12 -16.51
C ILE A 260 -1.54 -11.27 -17.91
N GLN A 261 -0.90 -12.41 -18.22
CA GLN A 261 -0.31 -12.66 -19.51
C GLN A 261 -1.36 -12.61 -20.63
N ASP A 262 -2.52 -13.21 -20.42
CA ASP A 262 -3.60 -13.30 -21.42
C ASP A 262 -4.52 -12.06 -21.37
N ALA A 263 -4.80 -11.58 -20.15
CA ALA A 263 -5.75 -10.49 -19.92
C ALA A 263 -5.20 -9.11 -20.26
N TYR A 264 -3.88 -8.91 -20.15
CA TYR A 264 -3.25 -7.59 -20.30
C TYR A 264 -1.99 -7.62 -21.18
N LEU A 265 -0.97 -8.41 -20.83
CA LEU A 265 0.34 -8.32 -21.51
C LEU A 265 0.30 -8.73 -22.98
N SER A 266 -0.52 -9.74 -23.36
CA SER A 266 -0.65 -10.17 -24.76
C SER A 266 -1.55 -9.26 -25.61
N ALA A 267 -2.25 -8.30 -24.99
CA ALA A 267 -3.13 -7.37 -25.73
C ALA A 267 -2.33 -6.34 -26.54
N ASP A 268 -1.15 -5.93 -26.05
CA ASP A 268 -0.25 -4.99 -26.70
C ASP A 268 1.18 -5.21 -26.22
N ASP A 269 2.17 -5.22 -27.12
CA ASP A 269 3.59 -5.37 -26.77
C ASP A 269 4.12 -4.22 -25.88
N ALA A 270 3.44 -3.08 -25.85
CA ALA A 270 3.76 -1.94 -24.99
C ALA A 270 3.29 -2.12 -23.53
N ASN A 271 2.41 -3.07 -23.27
CA ASN A 271 1.93 -3.34 -21.92
C ASN A 271 3.01 -4.04 -21.10
N GLN A 272 3.27 -3.53 -19.91
CA GLN A 272 4.34 -3.98 -19.03
C GLN A 272 3.78 -4.26 -17.63
N PHE A 273 4.46 -5.13 -16.92
CA PHE A 273 4.15 -5.46 -15.53
C PHE A 273 5.44 -5.60 -14.74
N LEU A 274 5.54 -4.92 -13.61
CA LEU A 274 6.69 -5.01 -12.70
C LEU A 274 6.24 -5.43 -11.31
N VAL A 275 6.87 -6.46 -10.79
CA VAL A 275 6.73 -6.93 -9.41
C VAL A 275 7.92 -6.41 -8.61
N SER A 276 7.66 -5.62 -7.58
CA SER A 276 8.70 -5.09 -6.69
C SER A 276 8.61 -5.77 -5.33
N PRO A 277 9.62 -6.58 -4.92
CA PRO A 277 9.60 -7.28 -3.65
C PRO A 277 9.54 -6.31 -2.46
N THR A 278 8.86 -6.71 -1.40
CA THR A 278 8.79 -5.99 -0.12
C THR A 278 9.02 -6.94 1.06
N ALA A 279 9.26 -6.39 2.23
CA ALA A 279 9.32 -7.16 3.48
C ALA A 279 7.93 -7.55 4.03
N GLY A 280 6.86 -7.03 3.44
CA GLY A 280 5.48 -7.34 3.82
C GLY A 280 5.06 -8.77 3.41
N ALA A 281 4.04 -9.30 4.07
CA ALA A 281 3.46 -10.60 3.75
C ALA A 281 1.93 -10.58 3.81
N GLY A 282 1.29 -11.29 2.88
CA GLY A 282 -0.10 -11.69 2.99
C GLY A 282 -0.22 -12.77 4.08
N THR A 283 -1.11 -12.57 5.03
CA THR A 283 -1.12 -13.34 6.28
C THR A 283 -2.53 -13.73 6.69
N LEU A 284 -2.69 -14.99 7.06
CA LEU A 284 -3.90 -15.48 7.71
C LEU A 284 -3.84 -15.17 9.20
N PHE A 285 -4.64 -14.19 9.65
CA PHE A 285 -4.82 -13.86 11.06
C PHE A 285 -5.92 -14.71 11.67
N LEU A 286 -5.64 -15.27 12.83
CA LEU A 286 -6.51 -16.14 13.59
C LEU A 286 -6.98 -15.40 14.85
N ASN A 287 -8.27 -15.43 15.18
CA ASN A 287 -8.76 -14.77 16.39
C ASN A 287 -8.44 -15.62 17.64
N LEU A 288 -7.33 -15.31 18.31
CA LEU A 288 -6.81 -16.08 19.44
C LEU A 288 -7.72 -16.03 20.68
N GLN A 289 -8.67 -15.11 20.73
CA GLN A 289 -9.62 -14.96 21.85
C GLN A 289 -10.81 -15.93 21.75
N LYS A 290 -10.93 -16.65 20.61
CA LYS A 290 -12.05 -17.54 20.33
C LYS A 290 -11.58 -18.97 20.09
N LYS A 291 -12.46 -19.95 20.39
CA LYS A 291 -12.32 -21.28 19.82
C LYS A 291 -12.54 -21.20 18.29
N PRO A 292 -11.83 -22.02 17.51
CA PRO A 292 -10.87 -23.02 17.96
C PRO A 292 -9.44 -22.48 18.12
N PHE A 293 -9.17 -21.19 17.82
CA PHE A 293 -7.83 -20.62 17.69
C PHE A 293 -7.15 -20.25 19.01
N ASN A 294 -7.84 -20.35 20.14
CA ASN A 294 -7.21 -20.25 21.47
C ASN A 294 -6.30 -21.43 21.79
N ASP A 295 -6.33 -22.51 20.99
CA ASP A 295 -5.45 -23.69 21.12
C ASP A 295 -4.25 -23.57 20.17
N VAL A 296 -3.03 -23.54 20.75
CA VAL A 296 -1.79 -23.43 19.98
C VAL A 296 -1.53 -24.65 19.11
N ALA A 297 -1.92 -25.86 19.56
CA ALA A 297 -1.72 -27.07 18.77
C ALA A 297 -2.49 -27.03 17.45
N LEU A 298 -3.71 -26.49 17.47
CA LEU A 298 -4.45 -26.29 16.23
C LEU A 298 -3.73 -25.30 15.31
N ARG A 299 -3.28 -24.16 15.81
CA ARG A 299 -2.60 -23.16 14.98
C ARG A 299 -1.31 -23.72 14.36
N GLN A 300 -0.54 -24.49 15.12
CA GLN A 300 0.63 -25.20 14.61
C GLN A 300 0.25 -26.21 13.51
N ALA A 301 -0.79 -26.99 13.71
CA ALA A 301 -1.26 -27.95 12.72
C ALA A 301 -1.71 -27.26 11.41
N LEU A 302 -2.42 -26.13 11.51
CA LEU A 302 -2.80 -25.33 10.32
C LEU A 302 -1.56 -24.86 9.55
N ALA A 303 -0.52 -24.38 10.25
CA ALA A 303 0.72 -23.92 9.62
C ALA A 303 1.47 -25.02 8.86
N TRP A 304 1.38 -26.29 9.31
CA TRP A 304 1.94 -27.46 8.62
C TRP A 304 1.04 -28.02 7.51
N THR A 305 -0.20 -27.60 7.40
CA THR A 305 -1.17 -28.10 6.42
C THR A 305 -1.28 -27.17 5.20
N ILE A 306 -1.19 -25.86 5.40
CA ILE A 306 -1.38 -24.85 4.34
C ILE A 306 -0.18 -24.87 3.38
N ASP A 307 -0.47 -25.04 2.08
CA ASP A 307 0.53 -25.05 1.00
C ASP A 307 0.80 -23.62 0.49
N ARG A 308 1.91 -23.07 0.90
CA ARG A 308 2.35 -21.73 0.50
C ARG A 308 2.78 -21.65 -0.95
N GLN A 309 3.22 -22.78 -1.55
CA GLN A 309 3.52 -22.80 -2.97
C GLN A 309 2.23 -22.74 -3.80
N ALA A 310 1.21 -23.48 -3.40
CA ALA A 310 -0.10 -23.41 -4.05
C ALA A 310 -0.73 -22.00 -3.92
N TYR A 311 -0.53 -21.34 -2.79
CA TYR A 311 -0.89 -19.92 -2.61
C TYR A 311 -0.22 -19.05 -3.68
N VAL A 312 1.08 -19.17 -3.88
CA VAL A 312 1.82 -18.39 -4.88
C VAL A 312 1.40 -18.75 -6.30
N ASP A 313 1.35 -20.05 -6.63
CA ASP A 313 1.13 -20.51 -8.01
C ASP A 313 -0.32 -20.27 -8.47
N ILE A 314 -1.30 -20.44 -7.57
CA ILE A 314 -2.72 -20.44 -7.91
C ILE A 314 -3.38 -19.10 -7.61
N ALA A 315 -3.17 -18.56 -6.40
CA ALA A 315 -3.86 -17.35 -5.98
C ALA A 315 -3.11 -16.07 -6.38
N ARG A 316 -1.78 -16.13 -6.44
CA ARG A 316 -0.91 -15.01 -6.84
C ARG A 316 -0.31 -15.14 -8.23
N GLU A 317 -0.57 -16.25 -8.92
CA GLU A 317 -0.10 -16.52 -10.29
C GLU A 317 1.41 -16.25 -10.50
N GLY A 318 2.22 -16.53 -9.47
CA GLY A 318 3.65 -16.29 -9.47
C GLY A 318 4.09 -14.87 -9.11
N ALA A 319 3.17 -13.94 -8.87
CA ALA A 319 3.49 -12.55 -8.50
C ALA A 319 3.82 -12.38 -7.00
N SER A 320 4.29 -13.42 -6.34
CA SER A 320 4.63 -13.44 -4.90
C SER A 320 5.69 -14.51 -4.67
N SER A 321 6.36 -14.49 -3.51
CA SER A 321 7.23 -15.56 -3.03
C SER A 321 6.64 -16.20 -1.77
N PRO A 322 6.70 -17.53 -1.59
CA PRO A 322 6.12 -18.18 -0.43
C PRO A 322 6.92 -17.86 0.85
N VAL A 323 6.22 -17.65 1.97
CA VAL A 323 6.86 -17.47 3.28
C VAL A 323 6.94 -18.81 4.01
N TRP A 324 8.04 -19.52 3.83
CA TRP A 324 8.25 -20.84 4.40
C TRP A 324 8.74 -20.85 5.84
N SER A 325 9.56 -19.87 6.23
CA SER A 325 10.21 -19.86 7.54
C SER A 325 9.22 -19.99 8.70
N VAL A 326 9.55 -20.84 9.67
CA VAL A 326 8.78 -20.97 10.92
C VAL A 326 8.71 -19.66 11.71
N THR A 327 9.66 -18.74 11.46
CA THR A 327 9.67 -17.41 12.08
C THR A 327 8.68 -16.43 11.43
N GLY A 328 8.07 -16.80 10.30
CA GLY A 328 7.16 -15.97 9.52
C GLY A 328 7.82 -14.89 8.66
N LEU A 329 9.16 -14.83 8.64
CA LEU A 329 9.91 -13.89 7.82
C LEU A 329 10.05 -14.42 6.39
N GLY A 330 9.81 -13.54 5.39
CA GLY A 330 9.99 -13.86 3.99
C GLY A 330 11.45 -13.68 3.51
N GLU A 331 11.71 -14.04 2.25
CA GLU A 331 13.05 -14.05 1.62
C GLU A 331 13.80 -12.71 1.76
N VAL A 332 13.11 -11.59 1.63
CA VAL A 332 13.71 -10.24 1.80
C VAL A 332 14.34 -10.06 3.19
N LEU A 333 13.85 -10.78 4.18
CA LEU A 333 14.29 -10.71 5.58
C LEU A 333 15.11 -11.94 6.03
N ASP A 334 15.57 -12.78 5.11
CA ASP A 334 16.35 -13.98 5.43
C ASP A 334 17.57 -13.72 6.34
N SER A 335 18.22 -12.58 6.16
CA SER A 335 19.38 -12.17 6.98
C SER A 335 19.01 -11.89 8.44
N GLU A 336 17.73 -11.65 8.74
CA GLU A 336 17.23 -11.43 10.09
C GLU A 336 16.74 -12.71 10.77
N ILE A 337 16.66 -13.85 10.06
CA ILE A 337 16.33 -15.13 10.65
C ILE A 337 17.51 -15.62 11.49
N LEU A 338 17.25 -15.86 12.77
CA LEU A 338 18.31 -16.31 13.69
C LEU A 338 18.85 -17.67 13.32
N PRO A 339 20.15 -17.96 13.61
CA PRO A 339 20.81 -19.20 13.21
C PRO A 339 20.10 -20.47 13.64
N GLU A 340 19.42 -20.47 14.81
CA GLU A 340 18.65 -21.61 15.28
C GLU A 340 17.42 -21.93 14.43
N TYR A 341 16.87 -20.96 13.68
CA TYR A 341 15.69 -21.14 12.84
C TYR A 341 16.02 -21.21 11.34
N GLN A 342 17.26 -20.99 10.95
CA GLN A 342 17.69 -21.09 9.55
C GLN A 342 17.39 -22.48 8.98
N GLY A 343 16.66 -22.51 7.85
CA GLY A 343 16.25 -23.75 7.19
C GLY A 343 15.17 -24.55 7.91
N GLN A 344 14.54 -23.96 8.93
CA GLN A 344 13.32 -24.52 9.53
C GLN A 344 12.09 -23.91 8.84
N ASP A 345 11.44 -24.72 8.02
CA ASP A 345 10.37 -24.28 7.13
C ASP A 345 9.09 -25.09 7.35
N TYR A 346 7.95 -24.43 7.20
CA TYR A 346 6.63 -25.04 7.14
C TYR A 346 6.40 -25.68 5.75
N SER A 347 7.14 -26.73 5.41
CA SER A 347 6.76 -27.56 4.26
C SER A 347 5.47 -28.32 4.61
N VAL A 348 4.60 -28.54 3.60
CA VAL A 348 3.34 -29.28 3.82
C VAL A 348 3.62 -30.66 4.40
N ASP A 349 3.17 -30.89 5.63
CA ASP A 349 3.32 -32.16 6.35
C ASP A 349 2.05 -32.45 7.17
N VAL A 350 1.05 -32.99 6.49
CA VAL A 350 -0.26 -33.33 7.08
C VAL A 350 -0.14 -34.39 8.18
N GLU A 351 0.80 -35.32 8.07
CA GLU A 351 1.00 -36.34 9.11
C GLU A 351 1.58 -35.73 10.39
N LYS A 352 2.50 -34.80 10.28
CA LYS A 352 3.00 -34.03 11.41
C LYS A 352 1.89 -33.18 12.02
N ALA A 353 1.08 -32.51 11.21
CA ALA A 353 -0.08 -31.74 11.66
C ALA A 353 -1.05 -32.62 12.46
N LYS A 354 -1.38 -33.82 11.97
CA LYS A 354 -2.22 -34.78 12.68
C LYS A 354 -1.60 -35.25 13.99
N SER A 355 -0.29 -35.55 14.00
CA SER A 355 0.40 -35.95 15.24
C SER A 355 0.34 -34.87 16.30
N ILE A 356 0.52 -33.58 15.95
CA ILE A 356 0.39 -32.45 16.88
C ILE A 356 -1.02 -32.42 17.49
N LEU A 357 -2.04 -32.61 16.65
CA LEU A 357 -3.44 -32.60 17.09
C LEU A 357 -3.76 -33.81 17.99
N GLU A 358 -3.28 -35.01 17.64
CA GLU A 358 -3.46 -36.22 18.46
C GLU A 358 -2.84 -36.07 19.85
N ASP A 359 -1.62 -35.53 19.93
CA ASP A 359 -0.93 -35.25 21.18
C ASP A 359 -1.68 -34.22 22.05
N ALA A 360 -2.42 -33.31 21.43
CA ALA A 360 -3.29 -32.33 22.07
C ALA A 360 -4.70 -32.85 22.39
N GLY A 361 -4.99 -34.14 22.06
CA GLY A 361 -6.25 -34.80 22.39
C GLY A 361 -7.36 -34.64 21.34
N TYR A 362 -7.05 -34.13 20.16
CA TYR A 362 -7.97 -34.15 19.04
C TYR A 362 -8.13 -35.55 18.46
N THR A 363 -9.27 -35.81 17.85
CA THR A 363 -9.58 -37.12 17.22
C THR A 363 -10.32 -36.88 15.89
N TRP A 364 -10.44 -37.94 15.10
CA TRP A 364 -11.23 -37.86 13.86
C TRP A 364 -12.46 -38.78 13.95
N LYS A 365 -13.62 -38.25 13.56
CA LYS A 365 -14.86 -39.00 13.47
C LYS A 365 -15.59 -38.63 12.17
N ASP A 366 -15.91 -39.63 11.36
CA ASP A 366 -16.58 -39.44 10.07
C ASP A 366 -15.83 -38.40 9.20
N GLU A 367 -14.48 -38.54 9.11
CA GLU A 367 -13.54 -37.65 8.40
C GLU A 367 -13.49 -36.20 8.93
N LYS A 368 -14.12 -35.91 10.05
CA LYS A 368 -14.10 -34.58 10.68
C LYS A 368 -13.17 -34.54 11.88
N LEU A 369 -12.41 -33.47 12.00
CA LEU A 369 -11.61 -33.17 13.18
C LEU A 369 -12.53 -32.83 14.36
N ILE A 370 -12.33 -33.52 15.48
CA ILE A 370 -13.08 -33.35 16.73
C ILE A 370 -12.13 -32.81 17.79
N ASP A 371 -12.50 -31.71 18.44
CA ASP A 371 -11.72 -31.12 19.52
C ASP A 371 -11.76 -31.96 20.83
N PRO A 372 -10.91 -31.65 21.81
CA PRO A 372 -10.92 -32.37 23.08
C PRO A 372 -12.23 -32.29 23.88
N ASP A 373 -13.09 -31.32 23.59
CA ASP A 373 -14.42 -31.18 24.20
C ASP A 373 -15.50 -32.05 23.49
N GLY A 374 -15.14 -32.67 22.36
CA GLY A 374 -16.02 -33.54 21.57
C GLY A 374 -16.82 -32.83 20.47
N GLU A 375 -16.49 -31.59 20.16
CA GLU A 375 -17.14 -30.79 19.11
C GLU A 375 -16.36 -30.84 17.80
N ALA A 376 -17.06 -30.83 16.68
CA ALA A 376 -16.41 -30.76 15.36
C ALA A 376 -15.78 -29.39 15.13
N VAL A 377 -14.51 -29.36 14.75
CA VAL A 377 -13.80 -28.13 14.45
C VAL A 377 -14.33 -27.51 13.15
N SER A 378 -14.77 -26.27 13.23
CA SER A 378 -15.18 -25.47 12.08
C SER A 378 -15.00 -23.98 12.38
N PHE A 379 -14.73 -23.16 11.34
CA PHE A 379 -14.60 -21.72 11.46
C PHE A 379 -14.84 -21.07 10.09
N SER A 380 -14.88 -19.73 10.08
CA SER A 380 -14.94 -18.96 8.84
C SER A 380 -13.61 -18.26 8.57
N ILE A 381 -13.25 -18.13 7.27
CA ILE A 381 -12.24 -17.17 6.82
C ILE A 381 -12.99 -16.07 6.10
N SER A 382 -12.75 -14.79 6.45
CA SER A 382 -13.42 -13.65 5.86
C SER A 382 -12.42 -12.79 5.07
N VAL A 383 -12.83 -12.42 3.83
CA VAL A 383 -12.11 -11.51 2.94
C VAL A 383 -13.12 -10.62 2.20
N PRO A 384 -12.76 -9.42 1.72
CA PRO A 384 -13.70 -8.59 0.97
C PRO A 384 -14.18 -9.26 -0.32
N ALA A 385 -15.46 -9.13 -0.64
CA ALA A 385 -16.00 -9.56 -1.91
C ALA A 385 -15.34 -8.79 -3.07
N GLY A 386 -15.05 -9.49 -4.18
CA GLY A 386 -14.48 -8.86 -5.40
C GLY A 386 -12.96 -8.70 -5.41
N TRP A 387 -12.26 -8.98 -4.32
CA TRP A 387 -10.81 -9.08 -4.29
C TRP A 387 -10.40 -10.49 -4.74
N SER A 388 -10.22 -10.64 -6.05
CA SER A 388 -10.15 -11.93 -6.74
C SER A 388 -9.02 -12.84 -6.26
N ASP A 389 -7.85 -12.27 -5.98
CA ASP A 389 -6.70 -12.95 -5.39
C ASP A 389 -7.04 -13.50 -3.99
N TRP A 390 -7.50 -12.64 -3.08
CA TRP A 390 -7.87 -13.03 -1.71
C TRP A 390 -9.05 -14.00 -1.68
N ASN A 391 -10.01 -13.86 -2.59
CA ASN A 391 -11.13 -14.81 -2.70
C ASN A 391 -10.62 -16.20 -3.13
N THR A 392 -9.61 -16.26 -3.99
CA THR A 392 -8.96 -17.52 -4.40
C THR A 392 -8.13 -18.11 -3.26
N GLU A 393 -7.34 -17.28 -2.54
CA GLU A 393 -6.59 -17.70 -1.35
C GLU A 393 -7.49 -18.33 -0.29
N GLN A 394 -8.58 -17.67 0.03
CA GLN A 394 -9.57 -18.14 1.00
C GLN A 394 -10.13 -19.52 0.62
N ALA A 395 -10.50 -19.71 -0.66
CA ALA A 395 -11.06 -20.94 -1.16
C ALA A 395 -10.02 -22.08 -1.14
N LEU A 396 -8.77 -21.78 -1.52
CA LEU A 396 -7.67 -22.73 -1.52
C LEU A 396 -7.38 -23.24 -0.10
N ILE A 397 -7.21 -22.34 0.87
CA ILE A 397 -6.99 -22.70 2.27
C ILE A 397 -8.15 -23.54 2.82
N ALA A 398 -9.39 -23.19 2.47
CA ALA A 398 -10.57 -23.96 2.90
C ALA A 398 -10.56 -25.40 2.38
N GLU A 399 -10.15 -25.61 1.12
CA GLU A 399 -10.02 -26.93 0.52
C GLU A 399 -8.89 -27.75 1.16
N GLU A 400 -7.70 -27.18 1.32
CA GLU A 400 -6.54 -27.81 1.93
C GLU A 400 -6.81 -28.30 3.36
N LEU A 401 -7.43 -27.46 4.18
CA LEU A 401 -7.76 -27.79 5.57
C LEU A 401 -8.86 -28.85 5.66
N LYS A 402 -9.78 -28.86 4.72
CA LYS A 402 -10.80 -29.91 4.63
C LYS A 402 -10.20 -31.26 4.24
N GLU A 403 -9.36 -31.27 3.20
CA GLU A 403 -8.73 -32.50 2.72
C GLU A 403 -7.66 -33.02 3.69
N GLY A 404 -6.83 -32.15 4.23
CA GLY A 404 -5.74 -32.53 5.13
C GLY A 404 -6.20 -32.93 6.53
N LEU A 405 -7.05 -32.12 7.13
CA LEU A 405 -7.40 -32.25 8.57
C LEU A 405 -8.89 -32.57 8.81
N GLY A 406 -9.76 -32.49 7.80
CA GLY A 406 -11.20 -32.69 7.99
C GLY A 406 -11.89 -31.51 8.66
N ILE A 407 -11.36 -30.29 8.49
CA ILE A 407 -11.93 -29.06 9.04
C ILE A 407 -12.90 -28.45 8.03
N ASP A 408 -14.13 -28.14 8.46
CA ASP A 408 -15.13 -27.49 7.63
C ASP A 408 -14.97 -25.95 7.73
N VAL A 409 -14.24 -25.38 6.78
CA VAL A 409 -13.99 -23.93 6.70
C VAL A 409 -15.06 -23.27 5.84
N LYS A 410 -15.70 -22.22 6.35
CA LYS A 410 -16.69 -21.41 5.64
C LYS A 410 -16.01 -20.23 4.96
N VAL A 411 -16.28 -20.08 3.68
CA VAL A 411 -15.91 -18.90 2.89
C VAL A 411 -16.90 -17.77 3.21
N ASP A 412 -16.41 -16.65 3.74
CA ASP A 412 -17.20 -15.46 4.08
C ASP A 412 -16.66 -14.26 3.30
N GLN A 413 -17.54 -13.62 2.50
CA GLN A 413 -17.15 -12.54 1.58
C GLN A 413 -18.09 -11.34 1.73
N PRO A 414 -18.00 -10.60 2.85
CA PRO A 414 -18.78 -9.37 3.03
C PRO A 414 -18.27 -8.26 2.11
N ASP A 415 -19.00 -7.15 2.06
CA ASP A 415 -18.46 -5.93 1.48
C ASP A 415 -17.28 -5.39 2.31
N TRP A 416 -16.52 -4.46 1.72
CA TRP A 416 -15.35 -3.86 2.37
C TRP A 416 -15.68 -3.30 3.77
N GLY A 417 -16.78 -2.54 3.92
CA GLY A 417 -17.14 -1.90 5.20
C GLY A 417 -17.45 -2.92 6.28
N GLY A 418 -18.13 -3.99 5.95
CA GLY A 418 -18.45 -5.09 6.88
C GLY A 418 -17.20 -5.87 7.29
N TRP A 419 -16.30 -6.15 6.35
CA TRP A 419 -15.03 -6.80 6.63
C TRP A 419 -14.12 -5.91 7.49
N ASP A 420 -14.00 -4.62 7.14
CA ASP A 420 -13.18 -3.66 7.88
C ASP A 420 -13.64 -3.49 9.33
N ALA A 421 -14.94 -3.38 9.56
CA ALA A 421 -15.52 -3.35 10.91
C ALA A 421 -15.21 -4.64 11.68
N ALA A 422 -15.39 -5.82 11.05
CA ALA A 422 -15.15 -7.11 11.69
C ALA A 422 -13.68 -7.29 12.14
N ARG A 423 -12.70 -6.89 11.29
CA ARG A 423 -11.28 -6.99 11.65
C ARG A 423 -10.91 -6.06 12.80
N GLN A 424 -11.41 -4.81 12.78
CA GLN A 424 -11.16 -3.84 13.85
C GLN A 424 -11.77 -4.30 15.18
N GLU A 425 -13.01 -4.76 15.18
CA GLU A 425 -13.75 -5.16 16.37
C GLU A 425 -13.40 -6.56 16.87
N GLY A 426 -12.73 -7.39 16.06
CA GLY A 426 -12.42 -8.78 16.40
C GLY A 426 -13.65 -9.68 16.41
N THR A 427 -14.62 -9.44 15.53
CA THR A 427 -15.84 -10.25 15.42
C THR A 427 -15.72 -11.41 14.44
N PHE A 428 -14.63 -11.49 13.67
CA PHE A 428 -14.26 -12.57 12.75
C PHE A 428 -13.75 -13.84 13.49
N ASP A 429 -13.65 -14.97 12.79
CA ASP A 429 -12.92 -16.15 13.24
C ASP A 429 -11.48 -16.14 12.69
N ALA A 430 -11.32 -16.06 11.37
CA ALA A 430 -10.04 -15.82 10.69
C ALA A 430 -10.22 -14.81 9.54
N ILE A 431 -9.17 -14.04 9.22
CA ILE A 431 -9.13 -13.08 8.10
C ILE A 431 -7.80 -13.18 7.38
N ILE A 432 -7.77 -12.81 6.10
CA ILE A 432 -6.54 -12.53 5.37
C ILE A 432 -6.29 -11.02 5.40
N HIS A 433 -5.05 -10.62 5.66
CA HIS A 433 -4.61 -9.22 5.65
C HIS A 433 -3.11 -9.15 5.39
N TRP A 434 -2.62 -8.00 4.92
CA TRP A 434 -1.18 -7.72 4.84
C TRP A 434 -0.59 -7.38 6.21
N LEU A 435 0.73 -7.44 6.32
CA LEU A 435 1.51 -6.94 7.44
C LEU A 435 2.02 -5.53 7.16
N GLU A 436 2.34 -4.78 8.22
CA GLU A 436 3.04 -3.52 8.06
C GLU A 436 4.47 -3.76 7.56
N ASP A 437 4.85 -3.06 6.48
CA ASP A 437 6.20 -3.12 5.95
C ASP A 437 7.05 -2.00 6.56
N THR A 438 7.99 -2.39 7.40
CA THR A 438 9.00 -1.48 8.00
C THR A 438 10.39 -1.73 7.42
N GLY A 439 10.50 -2.61 6.42
CA GLY A 439 11.77 -3.02 5.82
C GLY A 439 12.65 -3.87 6.72
N ASN A 440 12.12 -4.39 7.83
CA ASN A 440 12.81 -5.25 8.79
C ASN A 440 11.82 -6.16 9.53
N ALA A 441 12.33 -7.13 10.31
CA ALA A 441 11.53 -8.10 11.04
C ALA A 441 10.54 -7.45 12.04
N TYR A 442 10.78 -6.23 12.48
CA TYR A 442 9.91 -5.50 13.39
C TYR A 442 8.49 -5.36 12.82
N GLY A 443 8.35 -5.05 11.52
CA GLY A 443 7.06 -4.89 10.86
C GLY A 443 6.18 -6.13 11.00
N MET A 444 6.77 -7.31 10.77
CA MET A 444 6.11 -8.59 10.94
C MET A 444 5.64 -8.82 12.39
N TYR A 445 6.54 -8.67 13.37
CA TYR A 445 6.26 -8.99 14.77
C TYR A 445 5.36 -7.97 15.45
N THR A 446 5.51 -6.67 15.14
CA THR A 446 4.61 -5.64 15.65
C THR A 446 3.19 -5.84 15.13
N SER A 447 3.03 -6.17 13.84
CA SER A 447 1.72 -6.38 13.21
C SER A 447 0.98 -7.60 13.73
N THR A 448 1.69 -8.60 14.23
CA THR A 448 1.08 -9.87 14.67
C THR A 448 1.01 -10.02 16.19
N MET A 449 1.85 -9.31 16.94
CA MET A 449 2.03 -9.59 18.38
C MET A 449 1.98 -8.33 19.28
N ASP A 450 1.99 -7.10 18.75
CA ASP A 450 2.04 -5.90 19.59
C ASP A 450 0.63 -5.42 19.99
N PRO A 451 0.28 -5.45 21.28
CA PRO A 451 -1.03 -4.99 21.74
C PRO A 451 -1.25 -3.48 21.61
N LYS A 452 -0.21 -2.68 21.35
CA LYS A 452 -0.35 -1.22 21.10
C LYS A 452 -1.27 -0.89 19.91
N TRP A 453 -1.43 -1.82 18.97
CA TRP A 453 -2.30 -1.66 17.82
C TRP A 453 -3.80 -1.76 18.16
N ILE A 454 -4.14 -2.06 19.42
CA ILE A 454 -5.51 -2.18 19.89
C ILE A 454 -5.83 -0.97 20.76
N VAL A 455 -6.54 0.00 20.20
CA VAL A 455 -6.95 1.23 20.88
C VAL A 455 -8.46 1.22 21.06
N ASP A 456 -8.93 1.42 22.28
CA ASP A 456 -10.35 1.40 22.63
C ASP A 456 -11.09 0.12 22.13
N GLY A 457 -10.37 -1.02 22.15
CA GLY A 457 -10.87 -2.32 21.70
C GLY A 457 -10.86 -2.53 20.18
N LYS A 458 -10.50 -1.54 19.38
CA LYS A 458 -10.36 -1.63 17.93
C LYS A 458 -8.92 -1.89 17.52
N ALA A 459 -8.71 -2.86 16.64
CA ALA A 459 -7.40 -3.27 16.16
C ALA A 459 -7.07 -2.60 14.81
N ALA A 460 -5.94 -1.91 14.72
CA ALA A 460 -5.37 -1.48 13.44
C ALA A 460 -4.47 -2.57 12.82
N PHE A 461 -3.74 -3.32 13.68
CA PHE A 461 -3.02 -4.56 13.42
C PHE A 461 -3.17 -5.49 14.65
N ASN A 462 -2.36 -6.55 14.75
CA ASN A 462 -2.51 -7.58 15.77
C ASN A 462 -3.98 -8.06 15.89
N PHE A 463 -4.60 -8.31 14.74
CA PHE A 463 -6.01 -8.69 14.66
C PHE A 463 -6.30 -9.97 15.45
N GLY A 464 -5.31 -10.86 15.58
CA GLY A 464 -5.38 -12.06 16.46
C GLY A 464 -5.48 -11.74 17.94
N ARG A 465 -5.15 -10.52 18.36
CA ARG A 465 -5.14 -10.05 19.75
C ARG A 465 -4.18 -10.85 20.63
N PHE A 466 -2.99 -11.14 20.10
CA PHE A 466 -1.89 -11.71 20.86
C PHE A 466 -1.44 -10.72 21.93
N ASP A 467 -1.18 -11.22 23.14
CA ASP A 467 -0.71 -10.40 24.26
C ASP A 467 0.26 -11.23 25.10
N ASP A 468 1.53 -10.84 25.08
CA ASP A 468 2.60 -11.39 25.91
C ASP A 468 3.51 -10.25 26.37
N PRO A 469 3.61 -9.96 27.67
CA PRO A 469 4.45 -8.90 28.19
C PRO A 469 5.93 -9.00 27.81
N ALA A 470 6.48 -10.22 27.66
CA ALA A 470 7.87 -10.40 27.25
C ALA A 470 8.09 -9.99 25.78
N VAL A 471 7.10 -10.25 24.92
CA VAL A 471 7.13 -9.82 23.52
C VAL A 471 6.97 -8.31 23.42
N THR A 472 6.05 -7.72 24.21
CA THR A 472 5.88 -6.27 24.27
C THR A 472 7.18 -5.57 24.68
N GLU A 473 7.88 -6.08 25.68
CA GLU A 473 9.18 -5.55 26.12
C GLU A 473 10.25 -5.73 25.02
N ALA A 474 10.27 -6.87 24.34
CA ALA A 474 11.21 -7.13 23.25
C ALA A 474 10.97 -6.19 22.06
N LEU A 475 9.71 -5.95 21.67
CA LEU A 475 9.35 -5.00 20.62
C LEU A 475 9.81 -3.58 20.99
N ASN A 476 9.60 -3.14 22.23
CA ASN A 476 10.07 -1.85 22.71
C ASN A 476 11.60 -1.77 22.72
N THR A 477 12.27 -2.84 23.16
CA THR A 477 13.75 -2.90 23.16
C THR A 477 14.29 -2.82 21.73
N TYR A 478 13.75 -3.61 20.80
CA TYR A 478 14.19 -3.59 19.40
C TYR A 478 14.06 -2.20 18.78
N ALA A 479 12.92 -1.54 18.98
CA ALA A 479 12.66 -0.22 18.40
C ALA A 479 13.56 0.88 18.98
N ASN A 480 13.98 0.77 20.25
CA ASN A 480 14.71 1.83 20.96
C ASN A 480 16.17 1.49 21.28
N ALA A 481 16.66 0.30 20.90
CA ALA A 481 18.04 -0.07 21.17
C ALA A 481 19.03 0.79 20.39
N SER A 482 20.10 1.18 21.04
CA SER A 482 21.24 1.89 20.44
C SER A 482 22.35 0.94 19.96
N SER A 483 22.21 -0.38 20.21
CA SER A 483 23.17 -1.38 19.79
C SER A 483 22.50 -2.52 19.01
N ASP A 484 23.24 -3.10 18.06
CA ASP A 484 22.80 -4.29 17.33
C ASP A 484 22.69 -5.51 18.24
N GLU A 485 23.51 -5.59 19.33
CA GLU A 485 23.45 -6.69 20.29
C GLU A 485 22.10 -6.71 21.01
N ASP A 486 21.60 -5.56 21.46
CA ASP A 486 20.30 -5.45 22.12
C ASP A 486 19.16 -5.73 21.13
N ARG A 487 19.26 -5.27 19.88
CA ARG A 487 18.30 -5.58 18.82
C ARG A 487 18.23 -7.08 18.54
N GLN A 488 19.38 -7.73 18.41
CA GLN A 488 19.45 -9.19 18.20
C GLN A 488 18.89 -9.97 19.39
N ALA A 489 19.15 -9.52 20.62
CA ALA A 489 18.58 -10.15 21.82
C ALA A 489 17.04 -10.02 21.85
N ALA A 490 16.52 -8.84 21.50
CA ALA A 490 15.08 -8.61 21.40
C ALA A 490 14.45 -9.44 20.26
N LEU A 491 15.11 -9.52 19.11
CA LEU A 491 14.68 -10.32 17.97
C LEU A 491 14.57 -11.80 18.34
N ALA A 492 15.50 -12.32 19.16
CA ALA A 492 15.45 -13.70 19.62
C ALA A 492 14.19 -14.01 20.45
N VAL A 493 13.77 -13.08 21.30
CA VAL A 493 12.52 -13.22 22.07
C VAL A 493 11.30 -13.22 21.13
N MET A 494 11.27 -12.32 20.15
CA MET A 494 10.16 -12.22 19.21
C MET A 494 10.06 -13.45 18.31
N GLN A 495 11.16 -13.93 17.73
CA GLN A 495 11.17 -15.13 16.88
C GLN A 495 10.74 -16.36 17.64
N LYS A 496 11.30 -16.54 18.85
CA LYS A 496 10.90 -17.65 19.71
C LYS A 496 9.41 -17.64 20.02
N ALA A 497 8.87 -16.48 20.41
CA ALA A 497 7.45 -16.35 20.72
C ALA A 497 6.57 -16.64 19.51
N PHE A 498 6.97 -16.17 18.32
CA PHE A 498 6.24 -16.43 17.07
C PHE A 498 6.22 -17.93 16.74
N VAL A 499 7.38 -18.59 16.79
CA VAL A 499 7.52 -20.04 16.53
C VAL A 499 6.71 -20.87 17.51
N ASP A 500 6.81 -20.55 18.81
CA ASP A 500 6.13 -21.31 19.86
C ASP A 500 4.59 -21.16 19.81
N ASN A 501 4.10 -19.97 19.46
CA ASN A 501 2.67 -19.63 19.58
C ASN A 501 1.90 -19.56 18.27
N VAL A 502 2.56 -19.41 17.12
CA VAL A 502 1.92 -19.24 15.80
C VAL A 502 0.74 -18.23 15.88
N PRO A 503 1.01 -16.95 16.23
CA PRO A 503 -0.05 -15.96 16.43
C PRO A 503 -0.80 -15.60 15.14
N ALA A 504 -0.15 -15.82 14.01
CA ALA A 504 -0.66 -15.66 12.64
C ALA A 504 0.11 -16.60 11.70
N ILE A 505 -0.40 -16.82 10.49
CA ILE A 505 0.23 -17.70 9.49
C ILE A 505 0.52 -16.87 8.24
N PRO A 506 1.77 -16.38 8.05
CA PRO A 506 2.20 -15.77 6.79
C PRO A 506 2.16 -16.79 5.65
N LEU A 507 1.62 -16.35 4.52
CA LEU A 507 1.37 -17.19 3.34
C LEU A 507 2.42 -16.94 2.25
N GLY A 508 2.58 -15.70 1.86
CA GLY A 508 3.53 -15.29 0.84
C GLY A 508 3.86 -13.80 0.95
N SER A 509 4.91 -13.35 0.26
CA SER A 509 5.27 -11.94 0.17
C SER A 509 4.09 -11.10 -0.36
N HIS A 510 4.02 -9.85 0.03
CA HIS A 510 3.05 -8.90 -0.46
C HIS A 510 3.77 -7.82 -1.29
N PRO A 511 4.14 -8.13 -2.55
CA PRO A 511 4.91 -7.22 -3.38
C PRO A 511 4.09 -6.02 -3.82
N LEU A 512 4.80 -4.96 -4.22
CA LEU A 512 4.18 -3.86 -4.96
C LEU A 512 4.06 -4.27 -6.43
N LEU A 513 2.87 -4.11 -6.97
CA LEU A 513 2.55 -4.42 -8.36
C LEU A 513 2.44 -3.12 -9.15
N GLY A 514 2.90 -3.11 -10.38
CA GLY A 514 2.75 -1.96 -11.27
C GLY A 514 2.49 -2.41 -12.68
N GLU A 515 1.30 -2.13 -13.18
CA GLU A 515 0.90 -2.30 -14.57
C GLU A 515 1.02 -0.94 -15.26
N PHE A 516 1.78 -0.89 -16.35
CA PHE A 516 1.95 0.33 -17.13
C PHE A 516 2.14 0.04 -18.62
N ASN A 517 1.99 1.05 -19.45
CA ASN A 517 2.31 0.90 -20.87
C ASN A 517 3.40 1.89 -21.33
N THR A 518 4.17 1.45 -22.32
CA THR A 518 5.29 2.19 -22.88
C THR A 518 4.97 2.87 -24.22
N ARG A 519 3.68 2.97 -24.61
CA ARG A 519 3.26 3.53 -25.90
C ARG A 519 3.68 4.99 -26.07
N ASN A 520 3.44 5.79 -25.05
CA ASN A 520 3.67 7.23 -25.09
C ASN A 520 4.96 7.64 -24.37
N TYR A 521 5.39 6.84 -23.39
CA TYR A 521 6.51 7.18 -22.51
C TYR A 521 7.40 5.98 -22.25
N VAL A 522 8.71 6.24 -22.15
CA VAL A 522 9.75 5.30 -21.73
C VAL A 522 10.50 5.87 -20.53
N GLY A 523 11.39 5.07 -19.92
CA GLY A 523 12.11 5.46 -18.70
C GLY A 523 11.46 4.92 -17.42
N TRP A 524 10.49 4.01 -17.56
CA TRP A 524 9.86 3.29 -16.46
C TRP A 524 10.88 2.43 -15.69
N PRO A 525 10.65 2.17 -14.39
CA PRO A 525 11.44 1.16 -13.69
C PRO A 525 11.27 -0.22 -14.34
N SER A 526 12.30 -1.06 -14.25
CA SER A 526 12.32 -2.38 -14.84
C SER A 526 12.99 -3.38 -13.91
N GLU A 527 12.95 -4.67 -14.25
CA GLU A 527 13.68 -5.71 -13.49
C GLU A 527 15.19 -5.45 -13.42
N ASP A 528 15.77 -4.87 -14.47
CA ASP A 528 17.21 -4.54 -14.55
C ASP A 528 17.56 -3.21 -13.86
N ASP A 529 16.61 -2.29 -13.69
CA ASP A 529 16.80 -0.98 -13.06
C ASP A 529 15.57 -0.62 -12.21
N GLN A 530 15.51 -1.18 -11.02
CA GLN A 530 14.47 -0.92 -10.03
C GLN A 530 14.77 0.33 -9.19
N TYR A 531 15.00 1.46 -9.84
CA TYR A 531 15.24 2.74 -9.15
C TYR A 531 14.05 3.20 -8.29
N ALA A 532 12.86 2.68 -8.56
CA ALA A 532 11.61 2.86 -7.82
C ALA A 532 10.71 1.64 -8.04
N SER A 533 9.67 1.47 -7.24
CA SER A 533 8.57 0.57 -7.61
C SER A 533 7.74 1.21 -8.72
N ALA A 534 7.10 0.38 -9.55
CA ALA A 534 6.14 0.86 -10.54
C ALA A 534 4.71 1.05 -9.97
N ASP A 535 4.52 0.94 -8.67
CA ASP A 535 3.25 1.18 -8.00
C ASP A 535 2.98 2.69 -7.90
N PRO A 536 1.96 3.24 -8.60
CA PRO A 536 1.68 4.68 -8.61
C PRO A 536 1.15 5.21 -7.27
N THR A 537 0.86 4.33 -6.31
CA THR A 537 0.39 4.71 -4.98
C THR A 537 1.53 4.96 -4.00
N GLN A 538 2.77 4.65 -4.37
CA GLN A 538 3.95 4.85 -3.53
C GLN A 538 4.52 6.28 -3.62
N PRO A 539 5.20 6.79 -2.58
CA PRO A 539 5.84 8.11 -2.64
C PRO A 539 6.83 8.29 -3.81
N ALA A 540 7.47 7.20 -4.24
CA ALA A 540 8.40 7.19 -5.38
C ALA A 540 7.73 7.46 -6.74
N VAL A 541 6.40 7.58 -6.83
CA VAL A 541 5.68 7.99 -8.05
C VAL A 541 6.25 9.27 -8.66
N VAL A 542 6.67 10.23 -7.81
CA VAL A 542 7.29 11.48 -8.29
C VAL A 542 8.61 11.22 -9.00
N GLN A 543 9.41 10.25 -8.51
CA GLN A 543 10.67 9.87 -9.14
C GLN A 543 10.44 9.19 -10.49
N VAL A 544 9.41 8.36 -10.62
CA VAL A 544 9.04 7.74 -11.90
C VAL A 544 8.65 8.83 -12.90
N LEU A 545 7.73 9.71 -12.54
CA LEU A 545 7.23 10.78 -13.42
C LEU A 545 8.34 11.71 -13.90
N THR A 546 9.36 12.00 -13.09
CA THR A 546 10.51 12.83 -13.49
C THR A 546 11.49 12.14 -14.42
N LYS A 547 11.46 10.81 -14.53
CA LYS A 547 12.34 10.02 -15.41
C LYS A 547 11.67 9.64 -16.74
N LEU A 548 10.35 9.77 -16.83
CA LEU A 548 9.65 9.48 -18.08
C LEU A 548 10.10 10.44 -19.18
N THR A 549 10.28 9.91 -20.38
CA THR A 549 10.55 10.66 -21.60
C THR A 549 9.63 10.19 -22.72
N PRO A 550 9.29 11.02 -23.71
CA PRO A 550 8.44 10.60 -24.82
C PRO A 550 9.03 9.38 -25.54
N ALA A 551 8.19 8.42 -25.89
CA ALA A 551 8.57 7.31 -26.77
C ALA A 551 8.86 7.82 -28.17
N GLU A 552 9.83 7.22 -28.89
CA GLU A 552 10.22 7.61 -30.26
C GLU A 552 9.17 7.20 -31.30
#